data_d379e504bad194bca0468dc4033a25ad
#
_entry.id   d379e504bad194bca0468dc4033a25ad
#
_cell.length_a   1.000
_cell.length_b   1.000
_cell.length_c   1.000
_cell.angle_alpha   90.00
_cell.angle_beta   90.00
_cell.angle_gamma   90.00
#
_symmetry.space_group_name_H-M   'P 1'
#
loop_
_entity.id
_entity.type
_entity.pdbx_description
1 polymer ?
#
loop_
_entity_poly.entity_id
_entity_poly.type
_entity_poly.pdbx_seq_one_letter_code
_entity_poly.pdbx_strand_id
1 'polypeptide(L)' 'IDQILGDVNGDGGLNVLDVVILVNIILGNAEEVASADVNQDSIINVLDVVSLLNIILGE' A
#
# COMPACT_ATOMS: atom_id res chain seq x y z
N ILE A 1 -5.52 -12.93 12.45
CA ILE A 1 -6.01 -12.64 11.19
C ILE A 1 -5.09 -11.93 10.26
N ASP A 2 -5.53 -11.79 9.11
CA ASP A 2 -4.65 -11.46 8.04
C ASP A 2 -4.77 -10.04 7.61
N GLN A 3 -3.66 -9.48 7.20
CA GLN A 3 -3.65 -8.17 6.58
C GLN A 3 -4.09 -8.31 5.15
N ILE A 4 -4.87 -7.34 4.69
CA ILE A 4 -5.21 -7.26 3.27
C ILE A 4 -4.06 -6.53 2.59
N LEU A 5 -3.45 -7.15 1.59
CA LEU A 5 -2.33 -6.57 0.89
C LEU A 5 -2.77 -5.27 0.24
N GLY A 6 -2.06 -4.19 0.56
CA GLY A 6 -2.43 -2.86 0.09
C GLY A 6 -3.31 -2.08 1.06
N ASP A 7 -3.84 -2.73 2.09
CA ASP A 7 -4.63 -2.05 3.12
C ASP A 7 -3.67 -1.45 4.15
N VAL A 8 -3.07 -0.34 3.77
CA VAL A 8 -1.97 0.23 4.53
C VAL A 8 -2.46 0.87 5.83
N ASN A 9 -3.69 1.37 5.84
CA ASN A 9 -4.24 2.01 7.04
C ASN A 9 -4.99 1.03 7.95
N GLY A 10 -5.15 -0.22 7.52
CA GLY A 10 -5.75 -1.23 8.38
C GLY A 10 -7.24 -1.09 8.58
N ASP A 11 -7.97 -0.44 7.69
CA ASP A 11 -9.40 -0.20 7.89
C ASP A 11 -10.27 -1.28 7.23
N GLY A 12 -9.66 -2.29 6.63
CA GLY A 12 -10.39 -3.40 6.04
C GLY A 12 -10.79 -3.18 4.60
N GLY A 13 -10.36 -2.12 3.97
CA GLY A 13 -10.69 -1.85 2.57
C GLY A 13 -9.57 -1.16 1.84
N LEU A 14 -9.56 -1.27 0.54
CA LEU A 14 -8.55 -0.64 -0.31
C LEU A 14 -9.16 0.59 -0.97
N ASN A 15 -8.51 1.74 -0.78
CA ASN A 15 -9.01 2.99 -1.36
C ASN A 15 -7.87 4.00 -1.46
N VAL A 16 -8.23 5.22 -1.87
CA VAL A 16 -7.23 6.28 -2.10
C VAL A 16 -6.47 6.63 -0.83
N LEU A 17 -7.10 6.47 0.35
CA LEU A 17 -6.39 6.76 1.59
C LEU A 17 -5.18 5.85 1.77
N ASP A 18 -5.27 4.60 1.32
CA ASP A 18 -4.13 3.70 1.38
C ASP A 18 -3.00 4.20 0.49
N VAL A 19 -3.34 4.73 -0.68
CA VAL A 19 -2.35 5.29 -1.60
C VAL A 19 -1.62 6.46 -0.93
N VAL A 20 -2.36 7.34 -0.28
CA VAL A 20 -1.76 8.50 0.39
C VAL A 20 -0.78 8.05 1.47
N ILE A 21 -1.17 7.06 2.27
CA ILE A 21 -0.31 6.57 3.33
C ILE A 21 0.92 5.89 2.74
N LEU A 22 0.73 5.11 1.68
CA LEU A 22 1.85 4.45 1.01
C LEU A 22 2.86 5.46 0.50
N VAL A 23 2.40 6.54 -0.10
CA VAL A 23 3.29 7.61 -0.56
C VAL A 23 4.05 8.21 0.62
N ASN A 24 3.40 8.42 1.75
CA ASN A 24 4.07 8.95 2.94
C ASN A 24 5.15 7.99 3.42
N ILE A 25 4.91 6.69 3.37
CA ILE A 25 5.92 5.70 3.74
C ILE A 25 7.13 5.81 2.81
N ILE A 26 6.88 5.92 1.51
CA ILE A 26 7.95 6.03 0.52
C ILE A 26 8.79 7.28 0.76
N LEU A 27 8.15 8.37 1.14
CA LEU A 27 8.84 9.64 1.41
C LEU A 27 9.53 9.65 2.77
N GLY A 28 9.33 8.62 3.59
CA GLY A 28 9.94 8.54 4.90
C GLY A 28 9.17 9.26 5.99
N ASN A 29 7.91 9.62 5.73
CA ASN A 29 7.08 10.35 6.69
C ASN A 29 6.24 9.44 7.57
N ALA A 30 6.26 8.13 7.31
CA ALA A 30 5.50 7.16 8.09
C ALA A 30 6.30 5.86 8.15
N GLU A 31 6.00 5.04 9.16
CA GLU A 31 6.69 3.78 9.33
C GLU A 31 6.22 2.77 8.30
N GLU A 32 7.15 1.93 7.85
CA GLU A 32 6.82 0.87 6.91
C GLU A 32 5.97 -0.19 7.57
N VAL A 33 4.96 -0.67 6.84
CA VAL A 33 4.14 -1.79 7.26
C VAL A 33 4.16 -2.85 6.17
N ALA A 34 3.97 -4.10 6.55
CA ALA A 34 4.09 -5.21 5.60
C ALA A 34 3.07 -5.10 4.47
N SER A 35 1.87 -4.61 4.75
CA SER A 35 0.83 -4.51 3.73
C SER A 35 1.13 -3.44 2.68
N ALA A 36 2.12 -2.58 2.91
CA ALA A 36 2.51 -1.58 1.93
C ALA A 36 3.35 -2.16 0.79
N ASP A 37 3.95 -3.34 0.99
CA ASP A 37 4.70 -4.01 -0.06
C ASP A 37 3.72 -4.78 -0.94
N VAL A 38 2.99 -4.05 -1.77
CA VAL A 38 1.84 -4.59 -2.50
C VAL A 38 2.26 -5.62 -3.54
N ASN A 39 3.39 -5.40 -4.20
CA ASN A 39 3.87 -6.35 -5.21
C ASN A 39 4.78 -7.44 -4.62
N GLN A 40 5.07 -7.36 -3.33
CA GLN A 40 5.81 -8.39 -2.58
C GLN A 40 7.21 -8.64 -3.13
N ASP A 41 7.88 -7.56 -3.52
CA ASP A 41 9.26 -7.65 -3.98
C ASP A 41 10.27 -7.31 -2.89
N SER A 42 9.81 -7.13 -1.66
CA SER A 42 10.60 -6.80 -0.47
C SER A 42 11.08 -5.36 -0.43
N ILE A 43 10.61 -4.54 -1.34
CA ILE A 43 10.96 -3.12 -1.39
C ILE A 43 9.68 -2.31 -1.53
N ILE A 44 9.49 -1.33 -0.66
CA ILE A 44 8.32 -0.45 -0.73
C ILE A 44 8.73 0.79 -1.53
N ASN A 45 8.14 0.96 -2.70
CA ASN A 45 8.49 2.06 -3.59
C ASN A 45 7.32 2.38 -4.53
N VAL A 46 7.58 3.19 -5.55
CA VAL A 46 6.54 3.65 -6.48
C VAL A 46 5.86 2.49 -7.20
N LEU A 47 6.56 1.37 -7.40
CA LEU A 47 5.93 0.21 -8.03
C LEU A 47 4.78 -0.33 -7.18
N ASP A 48 4.89 -0.20 -5.86
CA ASP A 48 3.80 -0.59 -4.97
C ASP A 48 2.61 0.34 -5.15
N VAL A 49 2.85 1.62 -5.36
CA VAL A 49 1.76 2.57 -5.63
C VAL A 49 1.02 2.18 -6.89
N VAL A 50 1.75 1.83 -7.94
CA VAL A 50 1.12 1.42 -9.20
C VAL A 50 0.31 0.14 -8.99
N SER A 51 0.87 -0.83 -8.27
CA SER A 51 0.16 -2.07 -8.00
C SER A 51 -1.11 -1.83 -7.20
N LEU A 52 -1.04 -0.97 -6.19
CA LEU A 52 -2.20 -0.66 -5.37
C LEU A 52 -3.27 0.05 -6.19
N LEU A 53 -2.87 1.01 -7.03
CA LEU A 53 -3.82 1.70 -7.89
C LEU A 53 -4.54 0.73 -8.82
N ASN A 54 -3.81 -0.23 -9.39
CA ASN A 54 -4.42 -1.23 -10.25
C ASN A 54 -5.47 -2.04 -9.50
N ILE A 55 -5.20 -2.40 -8.27
CA ILE A 55 -6.16 -3.14 -7.46
C ILE A 55 -7.40 -2.29 -7.20
N ILE A 56 -7.21 -1.03 -6.81
CA ILE A 56 -8.30 -0.13 -6.49
C ILE A 56 -9.17 0.12 -7.72
N LEU A 57 -8.54 0.27 -8.88
CA LEU A 57 -9.26 0.53 -10.13
C LEU A 57 -9.83 -0.74 -10.74
N GLY A 58 -9.48 -1.90 -10.20
CA GLY A 58 -10.02 -3.16 -10.67
C GLY A 58 -9.36 -3.70 -11.92
N GLU A 59 -8.11 -3.34 -12.17
CA GLU A 59 -7.42 -3.79 -13.38
C GLU A 59 -6.39 -4.85 -13.11
#